data_1300dcf6177bdaaf9dba3d28d14cea72
#
_entry.id   1300dcf6177bdaaf9dba3d28d14cea72
#
_cell.length_a   1.000
_cell.length_b   1.000
_cell.length_c   1.000
_cell.angle_alpha   90.00
_cell.angle_beta   90.00
_cell.angle_gamma   90.00
#
_symmetry.space_group_name_H-M   'P 1'
#
loop_
_entity.id
_entity.type
_entity.pdbx_description
1 polymer ?
#
loop_
_entity_poly.entity_id
_entity_poly.type
_entity_poly.pdbx_seq_one_letter_code
_entity_poly.pdbx_strand_id
1 'polypeptide(L)'
;MYITAEHLRDEVIRPTLTYLGAWSETLEARLLSAAIDGPDVGLFARSGDGLGLYHITPAQHRDIWDRYLAFRPEIASRVRGLASQRAFLSNPDHELRTNLSYCTAIAWLLC
;
A
#
# COMPACT_ATOMS: atom_id res chain seq x y z
N MET A 1 2.41 -21.04 1.44
CA MET A 1 1.19 -20.44 2.04
C MET A 1 0.68 -19.33 1.15
N TYR A 2 -0.61 -19.30 0.97
CA TYR A 2 -1.21 -18.20 0.20
C TYR A 2 -2.38 -17.61 0.96
N ILE A 3 -2.74 -16.38 0.61
CA ILE A 3 -3.81 -15.63 1.26
C ILE A 3 -5.04 -15.65 0.36
N THR A 4 -6.19 -16.01 0.92
CA THR A 4 -7.45 -15.94 0.19
C THR A 4 -7.89 -14.49 0.07
N ALA A 5 -8.79 -14.22 -0.89
CA ALA A 5 -9.37 -12.90 -1.05
C ALA A 5 -10.05 -12.42 0.23
N GLU A 6 -10.75 -13.32 0.91
CA GLU A 6 -11.43 -12.99 2.15
C GLU A 6 -10.45 -12.60 3.25
N HIS A 7 -9.36 -13.36 3.41
CA HIS A 7 -8.34 -13.03 4.40
C HIS A 7 -7.69 -11.69 4.11
N LEU A 8 -7.36 -11.47 2.83
CA LEU A 8 -6.73 -10.20 2.44
C LEU A 8 -7.66 -9.03 2.77
N ARG A 9 -8.93 -9.14 2.42
CA ARG A 9 -9.90 -8.09 2.72
C ARG A 9 -10.05 -7.87 4.22
N ASP A 10 -10.28 -8.94 4.97
CA ASP A 10 -10.67 -8.84 6.38
C ASP A 10 -9.49 -8.61 7.32
N GLU A 11 -8.32 -9.12 6.97
CA GLU A 11 -7.15 -9.09 7.86
C GLU A 11 -6.11 -8.05 7.47
N VAL A 12 -6.14 -7.55 6.25
CA VAL A 12 -5.14 -6.58 5.78
C VAL A 12 -5.80 -5.29 5.32
N ILE A 13 -6.64 -5.34 4.29
CA ILE A 13 -7.17 -4.12 3.66
C ILE A 13 -8.07 -3.35 4.60
N ARG A 14 -9.08 -4.00 5.15
CA ARG A 14 -10.03 -3.31 6.04
C ARG A 14 -9.37 -2.77 7.31
N PRO A 15 -8.57 -3.56 8.03
CA PRO A 15 -7.88 -3.02 9.21
C PRO A 15 -6.94 -1.86 8.89
N THR A 16 -6.24 -1.93 7.76
CA THR A 16 -5.34 -0.86 7.36
C THR A 16 -6.11 0.43 7.07
N LEU A 17 -7.17 0.35 6.27
CA LEU A 17 -7.99 1.52 5.96
C LEU A 17 -8.66 2.09 7.21
N THR A 18 -9.11 1.23 8.11
CA THR A 18 -9.71 1.66 9.37
C THR A 18 -8.69 2.40 10.23
N TYR A 19 -7.47 1.88 10.32
CA TYR A 19 -6.38 2.52 11.05
C TYR A 19 -6.06 3.90 10.47
N LEU A 20 -6.10 4.02 9.13
CA LEU A 20 -5.84 5.29 8.46
C LEU A 20 -7.02 6.26 8.51
N GLY A 21 -8.16 5.81 9.01
CA GLY A 21 -9.35 6.64 9.05
C GLY A 21 -9.99 6.85 7.69
N ALA A 22 -9.74 5.94 6.75
CA ALA A 22 -10.14 6.10 5.36
C ALA A 22 -11.00 4.95 4.83
N TRP A 23 -11.50 4.08 5.71
CA TRP A 23 -12.25 2.92 5.24
C TRP A 23 -13.55 3.32 4.55
N SER A 24 -13.79 2.71 3.39
CA SER A 24 -15.07 2.73 2.72
C SER A 24 -15.19 1.43 1.94
N GLU A 25 -16.43 1.04 1.69
CA GLU A 25 -16.71 -0.17 0.94
C GLU A 25 -16.12 -0.10 -0.47
N THR A 26 -16.21 1.07 -1.10
CA THR A 26 -15.68 1.31 -2.43
C THR A 26 -14.16 1.18 -2.48
N LEU A 27 -13.47 1.81 -1.54
CA LEU A 27 -12.01 1.73 -1.48
C LEU A 27 -11.53 0.31 -1.20
N GLU A 28 -12.19 -0.37 -0.28
CA GLU A 28 -11.86 -1.75 0.05
C GLU A 28 -11.99 -2.65 -1.18
N ALA A 29 -13.09 -2.51 -1.92
CA ALA A 29 -13.31 -3.31 -3.12
C ALA A 29 -12.29 -2.98 -4.20
N ARG A 30 -11.95 -1.72 -4.35
CA ARG A 30 -10.96 -1.28 -5.34
C ARG A 30 -9.58 -1.84 -5.04
N LEU A 31 -9.14 -1.78 -3.80
CA LEU A 31 -7.84 -2.31 -3.41
C LEU A 31 -7.81 -3.83 -3.52
N LEU A 32 -8.88 -4.50 -3.15
CA LEU A 32 -8.97 -5.95 -3.28
C LEU A 32 -8.87 -6.37 -4.74
N SER A 33 -9.59 -5.68 -5.62
CA SER A 33 -9.54 -5.95 -7.04
C SER A 33 -8.13 -5.73 -7.61
N ALA A 34 -7.48 -4.65 -7.22
CA ALA A 34 -6.12 -4.36 -7.67
C ALA A 34 -5.14 -5.46 -7.24
N ALA A 35 -5.30 -5.99 -6.04
CA ALA A 35 -4.43 -7.04 -5.52
C ALA A 35 -4.64 -8.37 -6.22
N ILE A 36 -5.88 -8.71 -6.54
CA ILE A 36 -6.23 -10.01 -7.12
C ILE A 36 -6.09 -10.02 -8.64
N ASP A 37 -6.63 -8.99 -9.29
CA ASP A 37 -6.70 -8.95 -10.75
C ASP A 37 -5.45 -8.38 -11.39
N GLY A 38 -4.57 -7.80 -10.59
CA GLY A 38 -3.34 -7.22 -11.08
C GLY A 38 -3.49 -5.75 -11.44
N PRO A 39 -2.36 -5.12 -11.77
CA PRO A 39 -2.29 -3.66 -11.93
C PRO A 39 -2.63 -3.14 -13.32
N ASP A 40 -3.15 -3.95 -14.20
CA ASP A 40 -3.38 -3.57 -15.58
C ASP A 40 -4.73 -2.88 -15.81
N VAL A 41 -5.38 -2.45 -14.74
CA VAL A 41 -6.61 -1.68 -14.82
C VAL A 41 -6.34 -0.19 -14.59
N GLY A 42 -5.20 0.29 -14.98
CA GLY A 42 -4.91 1.71 -15.07
C GLY A 42 -4.19 2.32 -13.88
N LEU A 43 -4.78 2.24 -12.71
CA LEU A 43 -4.25 2.93 -11.54
C LEU A 43 -2.86 2.43 -11.12
N PHE A 44 -2.65 1.13 -11.21
CA PHE A 44 -1.38 0.50 -10.87
C PHE A 44 -0.80 -0.11 -12.14
N ALA A 45 -0.29 0.74 -13.02
CA ALA A 45 0.25 0.28 -14.30
C ALA A 45 1.38 -0.73 -14.08
N ARG A 46 1.30 -1.84 -14.78
CA ARG A 46 2.29 -2.90 -14.66
C ARG A 46 3.64 -2.44 -15.21
N SER A 47 4.68 -2.62 -14.43
CA SER A 47 6.04 -2.36 -14.88
C SER A 47 6.96 -3.44 -14.33
N GLY A 48 8.13 -3.59 -14.93
CA GLY A 48 9.08 -4.62 -14.54
C GLY A 48 9.66 -4.45 -13.15
N ASP A 49 9.60 -3.25 -12.58
CA ASP A 49 10.14 -2.96 -11.26
C ASP A 49 9.06 -2.77 -10.19
N GLY A 50 7.82 -3.18 -10.46
CA GLY A 50 6.75 -3.13 -9.47
C GLY A 50 7.01 -4.10 -8.32
N LEU A 51 6.78 -3.64 -7.10
CA LEU A 51 7.08 -4.38 -5.88
C LEU A 51 5.81 -4.72 -5.10
N GLY A 52 5.78 -5.93 -4.57
CA GLY A 52 4.75 -6.35 -3.64
C GLY A 52 3.41 -6.62 -4.27
N LEU A 53 2.40 -6.67 -3.41
CA LEU A 53 1.04 -7.09 -3.76
C LEU A 53 0.39 -6.23 -4.84
N TYR A 54 0.67 -4.93 -4.83
CA TYR A 54 0.06 -3.97 -5.75
C TYR A 54 0.99 -3.51 -6.85
N HIS A 55 2.16 -4.12 -6.98
CA HIS A 55 3.16 -3.80 -8.01
C HIS A 55 3.52 -2.31 -8.04
N ILE A 56 3.81 -1.76 -6.88
CA ILE A 56 4.19 -0.36 -6.75
C ILE A 56 5.67 -0.19 -7.08
N THR A 57 5.99 0.73 -7.98
CA THR A 57 7.39 0.94 -8.34
C THR A 57 8.12 1.77 -7.28
N PRO A 58 9.45 1.64 -7.19
CA PRO A 58 10.23 2.51 -6.30
C PRO A 58 10.04 3.99 -6.61
N ALA A 59 9.86 4.34 -7.88
CA ALA A 59 9.61 5.73 -8.27
C ALA A 59 8.29 6.25 -7.72
N GLN A 60 7.23 5.45 -7.83
CA GLN A 60 5.91 5.79 -7.26
C GLN A 60 6.01 5.93 -5.74
N HIS A 61 6.70 5.02 -5.09
CA HIS A 61 6.86 5.02 -3.64
C HIS A 61 7.57 6.29 -3.17
N ARG A 62 8.67 6.63 -3.83
CA ARG A 62 9.44 7.82 -3.50
C ARG A 62 8.61 9.08 -3.74
N ASP A 63 7.86 9.12 -4.83
CA ASP A 63 7.04 10.26 -5.21
C ASP A 63 5.95 10.54 -4.18
N ILE A 64 5.30 9.49 -3.67
CA ILE A 64 4.29 9.62 -2.63
C ILE A 64 4.88 10.27 -1.38
N TRP A 65 6.07 9.86 -0.97
CA TRP A 65 6.72 10.45 0.20
C TRP A 65 7.17 11.88 -0.05
N ASP A 66 7.80 12.13 -1.19
CA ASP A 66 8.41 13.43 -1.46
C ASP A 66 7.39 14.51 -1.82
N ARG A 67 6.35 14.15 -2.53
CA ARG A 67 5.40 15.14 -3.08
C ARG A 67 4.06 15.18 -2.40
N TYR A 68 3.74 14.18 -1.59
CA TYR A 68 2.45 14.15 -0.91
C TYR A 68 2.62 14.05 0.60
N LEU A 69 3.21 12.96 1.08
CA LEU A 69 3.32 12.72 2.54
C LEU A 69 4.21 13.75 3.23
N ALA A 70 5.21 14.28 2.53
CA ALA A 70 6.07 15.32 3.10
C ALA A 70 5.28 16.55 3.55
N PHE A 71 4.10 16.77 2.96
CA PHE A 71 3.25 17.92 3.27
C PHE A 71 2.01 17.53 4.08
N ARG A 72 1.93 16.29 4.54
CA ARG A 72 0.78 15.77 5.27
C ARG A 72 1.26 15.01 6.53
N PRO A 73 1.71 15.73 7.55
CA PRO A 73 2.36 15.06 8.68
C PRO A 73 1.48 14.06 9.43
N GLU A 74 0.18 14.29 9.50
CA GLU A 74 -0.71 13.36 10.20
C GLU A 74 -0.81 12.03 9.46
N ILE A 75 -1.01 12.09 8.15
CA ILE A 75 -1.09 10.88 7.32
C ILE A 75 0.28 10.20 7.27
N ALA A 76 1.33 10.99 7.08
CA ALA A 76 2.70 10.47 7.04
C ALA A 76 3.03 9.70 8.31
N SER A 77 2.65 10.24 9.47
CA SER A 77 2.89 9.58 10.75
C SER A 77 2.18 8.23 10.83
N ARG A 78 0.94 8.16 10.39
CA ARG A 78 0.18 6.91 10.41
C ARG A 78 0.76 5.88 9.46
N VAL A 79 1.11 6.29 8.25
CA VAL A 79 1.72 5.40 7.25
C VAL A 79 3.07 4.90 7.78
N ARG A 80 3.88 5.79 8.32
CA ARG A 80 5.18 5.43 8.90
C ARG A 80 5.04 4.45 10.06
N GLY A 81 3.96 4.59 10.82
CA GLY A 81 3.66 3.69 11.94
C GLY A 81 3.40 2.25 11.52
N LEU A 82 3.03 2.02 10.26
CA LEU A 82 2.83 0.66 9.74
C LEU A 82 4.15 0.02 9.31
N ALA A 83 5.18 0.81 9.08
CA ALA A 83 6.46 0.30 8.59
C ALA A 83 7.32 -0.24 9.71
N SER A 84 8.18 -1.21 9.38
CA SER A 84 9.21 -1.66 10.29
C SER A 84 10.25 -0.56 10.42
N GLN A 85 10.55 -0.14 11.64
CA GLN A 85 11.48 0.96 11.88
C GLN A 85 12.85 0.70 11.26
N ARG A 86 13.40 -0.47 11.53
CA ARG A 86 14.74 -0.81 11.06
C ARG A 86 14.78 -0.97 9.54
N ALA A 87 13.87 -1.75 8.99
CA ALA A 87 13.86 -2.02 7.56
C ALA A 87 13.57 -0.76 6.74
N PHE A 88 12.68 0.09 7.24
CA PHE A 88 12.33 1.33 6.54
C PHE A 88 13.54 2.26 6.42
N LEU A 89 14.34 2.36 7.46
CA LEU A 89 15.51 3.23 7.45
C LEU A 89 16.61 2.72 6.53
N SER A 90 16.72 1.39 6.40
CA SER A 90 17.74 0.78 5.54
C SER A 90 17.32 0.75 4.08
N ASN A 91 16.07 0.34 3.83
CA ASN A 91 15.57 0.15 2.48
C ASN A 91 14.04 0.24 2.52
N PRO A 92 13.48 1.44 2.37
CA PRO A 92 12.03 1.62 2.46
C PRO A 92 11.25 0.82 1.40
N ASP A 93 11.82 0.58 0.23
CA ASP A 93 11.15 -0.19 -0.81
C ASP A 93 10.94 -1.65 -0.40
N HIS A 94 11.75 -2.17 0.50
CA HIS A 94 11.60 -3.53 1.01
C HIS A 94 10.26 -3.72 1.71
N GLU A 95 9.74 -2.66 2.35
CA GLU A 95 8.44 -2.70 3.01
C GLU A 95 7.30 -3.00 2.03
N LEU A 96 7.43 -2.57 0.79
CA LEU A 96 6.43 -2.86 -0.24
C LEU A 96 6.34 -4.36 -0.53
N ARG A 97 7.43 -5.08 -0.37
CA ARG A 97 7.48 -6.51 -0.63
C ARG A 97 7.04 -7.38 0.54
N THR A 98 7.33 -6.93 1.76
CA THR A 98 7.23 -7.78 2.94
C THR A 98 6.16 -7.36 3.93
N ASN A 99 5.65 -6.15 3.82
CA ASN A 99 4.69 -5.59 4.77
C ASN A 99 3.38 -5.30 4.06
N LEU A 100 2.43 -6.20 4.19
CA LEU A 100 1.14 -6.09 3.50
C LEU A 100 0.36 -4.84 3.89
N SER A 101 0.38 -4.49 5.17
CA SER A 101 -0.34 -3.30 5.65
C SER A 101 0.28 -2.03 5.12
N TYR A 102 1.61 -1.93 5.13
CA TYR A 102 2.30 -0.76 4.59
C TYR A 102 2.07 -0.64 3.08
N CYS A 103 2.18 -1.76 2.37
CA CYS A 103 1.95 -1.80 0.93
C CYS A 103 0.53 -1.32 0.60
N THR A 104 -0.46 -1.77 1.38
CA THR A 104 -1.85 -1.37 1.22
C THR A 104 -2.03 0.13 1.46
N ALA A 105 -1.35 0.69 2.46
CA ALA A 105 -1.42 2.11 2.74
C ALA A 105 -0.88 2.94 1.56
N ILE A 106 0.25 2.54 0.99
CA ILE A 106 0.81 3.23 -0.18
C ILE A 106 -0.12 3.08 -1.38
N ALA A 107 -0.68 1.89 -1.60
CA ALA A 107 -1.63 1.67 -2.68
C ALA A 107 -2.86 2.57 -2.52
N TRP A 108 -3.34 2.74 -1.30
CA TRP A 108 -4.45 3.66 -1.01
C TRP A 108 -4.13 5.08 -1.45
N LEU A 109 -2.91 5.54 -1.19
CA LEU A 109 -2.49 6.89 -1.57
C LEU A 109 -2.36 7.06 -3.08
N LEU A 110 -2.20 5.96 -3.82
CA LEU A 110 -2.13 6.01 -5.28
C LEU A 110 -3.52 5.92 -5.93
N CYS A 111 -4.54 5.61 -5.17
CA CYS A 111 -5.91 5.55 -5.68
C CYS A 111 -6.47 6.91 -6.05
#